data_484e39aae213bd70c75d6e539fae07f7
#
_entry.id   484e39aae213bd70c75d6e539fae07f7
#
_cell.length_a   1.000
_cell.length_b   1.000
_cell.length_c   1.000
_cell.angle_alpha   90.00
_cell.angle_beta   90.00
_cell.angle_gamma   90.00
#
_symmetry.space_group_name_H-M   'P 1'
#
loop_
_entity.id
_entity.type
_entity.pdbx_description
1 polymer ?
#
loop_
_entity_poly.entity_id
_entity_poly.type
_entity_poly.pdbx_seq_one_letter_code
_entity_poly.pdbx_strand_id
1 'polypeptide(L)'
;MIYKFLRHMHLILGLLLFWVVMMYGVSAVQMAHRIRIVPVVTESDVMATPGLDARPLAIELMEKNGISGEMGNVTPVSGGYRFPLNRAGGATQITYDRSTGKTHLRASDTGFWGVLNRLHHFHGLHNQTGVRNL
;
A
#
# COMPACT_ATOMS: atom_id res chain seq x y z
N MET A 1 -4.68 4.32 47.83
CA MET A 1 -5.26 4.70 46.53
C MET A 1 -4.23 4.64 45.39
N ILE A 2 -3.08 5.19 45.56
CA ILE A 2 -1.97 5.22 44.57
C ILE A 2 -1.50 3.82 44.18
N TYR A 3 -1.37 2.89 45.12
CA TYR A 3 -0.93 1.51 44.86
C TYR A 3 -1.84 0.75 43.90
N LYS A 4 -3.16 0.89 44.07
CA LYS A 4 -4.14 0.25 43.16
C LYS A 4 -4.05 0.85 41.75
N PHE A 5 -3.87 2.14 41.65
CA PHE A 5 -3.70 2.83 40.37
C PHE A 5 -2.42 2.36 39.65
N LEU A 6 -1.28 2.35 40.32
CA LEU A 6 0.00 1.88 39.77
C LEU A 6 -0.09 0.43 39.30
N ARG A 7 -0.76 -0.45 40.05
CA ARG A 7 -0.95 -1.83 39.66
C ARG A 7 -1.77 -1.96 38.38
N HIS A 8 -2.86 -1.20 38.25
CA HIS A 8 -3.67 -1.23 37.04
C HIS A 8 -2.92 -0.67 35.82
N MET A 9 -2.21 0.43 36.01
CA MET A 9 -1.35 0.99 34.97
C MET A 9 -0.29 0.00 34.49
N HIS A 10 0.37 -0.68 35.41
CA HIS A 10 1.37 -1.70 35.09
C HIS A 10 0.77 -2.88 34.32
N LEU A 11 -0.41 -3.36 34.72
CA LEU A 11 -1.10 -4.44 34.02
C LEU A 11 -1.52 -4.05 32.61
N ILE A 12 -2.10 -2.86 32.44
CA ILE A 12 -2.52 -2.36 31.11
C ILE A 12 -1.30 -2.18 30.21
N LEU A 13 -0.25 -1.56 30.72
CA LEU A 13 0.98 -1.33 29.96
C LEU A 13 1.66 -2.67 29.59
N GLY A 14 1.72 -3.61 30.53
CA GLY A 14 2.28 -4.94 30.30
C GLY A 14 1.50 -5.72 29.24
N LEU A 15 0.16 -5.66 29.30
CA LEU A 15 -0.70 -6.30 28.31
C LEU A 15 -0.52 -5.70 26.91
N LEU A 16 -0.45 -4.38 26.83
CA LEU A 16 -0.22 -3.67 25.57
C LEU A 16 1.16 -4.02 24.99
N LEU A 17 2.18 -4.00 25.84
CA LEU A 17 3.55 -4.35 25.43
C LEU A 17 3.63 -5.82 24.98
N PHE A 18 2.94 -6.72 25.64
CA PHE A 18 2.86 -8.14 25.27
C PHE A 18 2.33 -8.30 23.82
N TRP A 19 1.26 -7.59 23.47
CA TRP A 19 0.71 -7.62 22.11
C TRP A 19 1.69 -7.12 21.07
N VAL A 20 2.39 -6.02 21.38
CA VAL A 20 3.42 -5.47 20.49
C VAL A 20 4.56 -6.48 20.28
N VAL A 21 5.06 -7.08 21.37
CA VAL A 21 6.14 -8.08 21.31
C VAL A 21 5.71 -9.32 20.55
N MET A 22 4.49 -9.81 20.76
CA MET A 22 3.94 -10.95 20.02
C MET A 22 3.85 -10.65 18.52
N MET A 23 3.36 -9.49 18.15
CA MET A 23 3.26 -9.06 16.76
C MET A 23 4.64 -9.02 16.08
N TYR A 24 5.64 -8.44 16.76
CA TYR A 24 7.01 -8.43 16.26
C TYR A 24 7.63 -9.82 16.20
N GLY A 25 7.37 -10.67 17.18
CA GLY A 25 7.85 -12.06 17.22
C GLY A 25 7.32 -12.87 16.04
N VAL A 26 6.04 -12.80 15.76
CA VAL A 26 5.40 -13.47 14.61
C VAL A 26 6.02 -12.97 13.30
N SER A 27 6.20 -11.66 13.17
CA SER A 27 6.82 -11.05 11.99
C SER A 27 8.28 -11.50 11.81
N ALA A 28 9.05 -11.60 12.90
CA ALA A 28 10.44 -12.06 12.87
C ALA A 28 10.55 -13.53 12.44
N VAL A 29 9.66 -14.40 12.95
CA VAL A 29 9.61 -15.81 12.54
C VAL A 29 9.27 -15.94 11.05
N GLN A 30 8.32 -15.16 10.57
CA GLN A 30 7.95 -15.13 9.16
C GLN A 30 9.14 -14.74 8.26
N MET A 31 9.92 -13.75 8.67
CA MET A 31 11.13 -13.34 7.95
C MET A 31 12.23 -14.41 7.99
N ALA A 32 12.46 -15.01 9.17
CA ALA A 32 13.46 -16.05 9.35
C ALA A 32 13.22 -17.29 8.46
N HIS A 33 11.96 -17.68 8.33
CA HIS A 33 11.55 -18.81 7.48
C HIS A 33 11.35 -18.45 6.02
N ARG A 34 11.65 -17.21 5.61
CA ARG A 34 11.49 -16.73 4.22
C ARG A 34 10.12 -17.05 3.63
N ILE A 35 9.08 -16.97 4.44
CA ILE A 35 7.71 -17.16 3.98
C ILE A 35 7.42 -16.08 2.94
N ARG A 36 7.44 -16.46 1.67
CA ARG A 36 7.11 -15.54 0.57
C ARG A 36 5.61 -15.34 0.56
N ILE A 37 5.19 -14.12 0.84
CA ILE A 37 3.81 -13.70 0.62
C ILE A 37 3.68 -13.49 -0.88
N VAL A 38 2.98 -14.41 -1.54
CA VAL A 38 2.68 -14.27 -2.96
C VAL A 38 1.47 -13.33 -3.06
N PRO A 39 1.62 -12.16 -3.68
CA PRO A 39 0.49 -11.27 -3.86
C PRO A 39 -0.53 -11.91 -4.82
N VAL A 40 -1.80 -11.78 -4.50
CA VAL A 40 -2.87 -12.10 -5.43
C VAL A 40 -2.94 -10.97 -6.44
N VAL A 41 -2.68 -11.30 -7.71
CA VAL A 41 -2.72 -10.34 -8.81
C VAL A 41 -4.00 -10.54 -9.58
N THR A 42 -4.80 -9.49 -9.69
CA THR A 42 -6.01 -9.45 -10.48
C THR A 42 -5.85 -8.41 -11.58
N GLU A 43 -6.10 -8.79 -12.81
CA GLU A 43 -6.05 -7.89 -13.96
C GLU A 43 -7.44 -7.69 -14.52
N SER A 44 -7.75 -6.47 -14.88
CA SER A 44 -9.02 -6.10 -15.52
C SER A 44 -8.83 -4.92 -16.45
N ASP A 45 -9.62 -4.91 -17.51
CA ASP A 45 -9.67 -3.80 -18.45
C ASP A 45 -10.98 -3.04 -18.26
N VAL A 46 -10.89 -1.74 -18.18
CA VAL A 46 -12.03 -0.84 -18.07
C VAL A 46 -11.91 0.28 -19.07
N MET A 47 -13.05 0.86 -19.44
CA MET A 47 -13.08 2.05 -20.29
C MET A 47 -13.26 3.28 -19.43
N ALA A 48 -12.36 4.24 -19.58
CA ALA A 48 -12.45 5.56 -18.98
C ALA A 48 -12.73 6.61 -20.05
N THR A 49 -13.02 7.83 -19.62
CA THR A 49 -13.22 8.96 -20.56
C THR A 49 -11.90 9.27 -21.26
N PRO A 50 -11.86 9.33 -22.61
CA PRO A 50 -10.65 9.68 -23.34
C PRO A 50 -10.21 11.12 -23.06
N GLY A 51 -8.91 11.37 -23.15
CA GLY A 51 -8.34 12.72 -23.03
C GLY A 51 -8.23 13.28 -21.61
N LEU A 52 -8.46 12.47 -20.56
CA LEU A 52 -8.28 12.90 -19.18
C LEU A 52 -6.80 12.98 -18.80
N ASP A 53 -6.49 13.92 -17.90
CA ASP A 53 -5.22 13.94 -17.17
C ASP A 53 -5.22 12.86 -16.06
N ALA A 54 -4.03 12.58 -15.54
CA ALA A 54 -3.84 11.48 -14.58
C ALA A 54 -4.70 11.62 -13.32
N ARG A 55 -4.82 12.81 -12.77
CA ARG A 55 -5.57 13.05 -11.52
C ARG A 55 -7.10 12.94 -11.69
N PRO A 56 -7.72 13.59 -12.69
CA PRO A 56 -9.14 13.37 -13.00
C PRO A 56 -9.46 11.92 -13.34
N LEU A 57 -8.58 11.24 -14.04
CA LEU A 57 -8.70 9.81 -14.33
C LEU A 57 -8.72 8.97 -13.06
N ALA A 58 -7.82 9.24 -12.12
CA ALA A 58 -7.77 8.53 -10.84
C ALA A 58 -9.09 8.70 -10.07
N ILE A 59 -9.64 9.91 -10.03
CA ILE A 59 -10.92 10.21 -9.37
C ILE A 59 -12.06 9.45 -10.05
N GLU A 60 -12.13 9.46 -11.37
CA GLU A 60 -13.15 8.73 -12.13
C GLU A 60 -13.11 7.23 -11.86
N LEU A 61 -11.91 6.64 -11.83
CA LEU A 61 -11.73 5.22 -11.54
C LEU A 61 -12.09 4.86 -10.09
N MET A 62 -11.80 5.75 -9.14
CA MET A 62 -12.21 5.57 -7.74
C MET A 62 -13.73 5.56 -7.60
N GLU A 63 -14.42 6.48 -8.26
CA GLU A 63 -15.88 6.59 -8.19
C GLU A 63 -16.61 5.46 -8.91
N LYS A 64 -16.18 5.13 -10.12
CA LYS A 64 -16.87 4.12 -10.96
C LYS A 64 -16.53 2.68 -10.60
N ASN A 65 -15.28 2.40 -10.25
CA ASN A 65 -14.80 1.04 -10.05
C ASN A 65 -14.55 0.69 -8.56
N GLY A 66 -14.82 1.62 -7.65
CA GLY A 66 -14.60 1.40 -6.22
C GLY A 66 -13.13 1.16 -5.83
N ILE A 67 -12.20 1.60 -6.67
CA ILE A 67 -10.77 1.50 -6.41
C ILE A 67 -10.41 2.56 -5.40
N SER A 68 -9.66 2.20 -4.36
CA SER A 68 -9.21 3.15 -3.35
C SER A 68 -7.68 3.12 -3.26
N GLY A 69 -7.09 4.25 -2.94
CA GLY A 69 -5.66 4.36 -2.73
C GLY A 69 -5.12 5.77 -2.91
N GLU A 70 -3.87 5.94 -2.56
CA GLU A 70 -3.13 7.17 -2.77
C GLU A 70 -2.39 7.11 -4.11
N MET A 71 -2.54 8.15 -4.92
CA MET A 71 -1.90 8.24 -6.22
C MET A 71 -0.39 8.43 -6.07
N GLY A 72 0.36 7.51 -6.66
CA GLY A 72 1.83 7.60 -6.74
C GLY A 72 2.32 8.40 -7.94
N ASN A 73 3.59 8.26 -8.25
CA ASN A 73 4.24 8.98 -9.34
C ASN A 73 3.67 8.59 -10.70
N VAL A 74 3.31 9.59 -11.48
CA VAL A 74 2.83 9.41 -12.86
C VAL A 74 4.02 9.30 -13.81
N THR A 75 4.04 8.20 -14.57
CA THR A 75 5.05 7.97 -15.61
C THR A 75 4.37 8.07 -16.97
N PRO A 76 4.83 8.95 -17.86
CA PRO A 76 4.30 8.97 -19.22
C PRO A 76 4.72 7.69 -19.97
N VAL A 77 3.77 7.12 -20.69
CA VAL A 77 3.99 5.98 -21.57
C VAL A 77 3.51 6.33 -22.98
N SER A 78 3.85 5.50 -23.97
CA SER A 78 3.42 5.71 -25.33
C SER A 78 1.89 5.80 -25.44
N GLY A 79 1.39 7.00 -25.72
CA GLY A 79 -0.04 7.28 -25.86
C GLY A 79 -0.83 7.53 -24.58
N GLY A 80 -0.19 7.58 -23.41
CA GLY A 80 -0.92 7.79 -22.16
C GLY A 80 -0.06 7.89 -20.92
N TYR A 81 -0.60 7.40 -19.79
CA TYR A 81 0.03 7.46 -18.48
C TYR A 81 0.01 6.11 -17.78
N ARG A 82 0.99 5.92 -16.92
CA ARG A 82 1.05 4.82 -15.97
C ARG A 82 1.30 5.36 -14.57
N PHE A 83 0.49 4.98 -13.61
CA PHE A 83 0.66 5.37 -12.22
C PHE A 83 0.10 4.32 -11.26
N PRO A 84 0.67 4.16 -10.07
CA PRO A 84 0.12 3.30 -9.04
C PRO A 84 -0.88 4.05 -8.16
N LEU A 85 -1.93 3.33 -7.73
CA LEU A 85 -2.75 3.69 -6.58
C LEU A 85 -2.36 2.77 -5.43
N ASN A 86 -1.74 3.32 -4.42
CA ASN A 86 -1.23 2.59 -3.27
C ASN A 86 -2.25 2.59 -2.14
N ARG A 87 -2.48 1.42 -1.55
CA ARG A 87 -3.32 1.25 -0.36
C ARG A 87 -2.63 0.37 0.67
N ALA A 88 -3.15 0.34 1.89
CA ALA A 88 -2.68 -0.59 2.90
C ALA A 88 -2.91 -2.03 2.42
N GLY A 89 -1.83 -2.83 2.35
CA GLY A 89 -1.88 -4.23 1.92
C GLY A 89 -1.92 -4.48 0.42
N GLY A 90 -1.86 -3.43 -0.43
CA GLY A 90 -1.85 -3.64 -1.86
C GLY A 90 -1.58 -2.40 -2.69
N ALA A 91 -1.51 -2.60 -3.98
CA ALA A 91 -1.37 -1.52 -4.95
C ALA A 91 -2.12 -1.89 -6.23
N THR A 92 -2.71 -0.90 -6.89
CA THR A 92 -3.30 -1.06 -8.21
C THR A 92 -2.50 -0.25 -9.20
N GLN A 93 -1.86 -0.90 -10.15
CA GLN A 93 -1.18 -0.21 -11.22
C GLN A 93 -2.16 0.07 -12.35
N ILE A 94 -2.23 1.33 -12.75
CA ILE A 94 -3.12 1.82 -13.79
C ILE A 94 -2.29 2.17 -15.01
N THR A 95 -2.65 1.59 -16.15
CA THR A 95 -2.09 1.95 -17.45
C THR A 95 -3.23 2.47 -18.32
N TYR A 96 -3.15 3.71 -18.73
CA TYR A 96 -4.20 4.43 -19.42
C TYR A 96 -3.74 4.86 -20.81
N ASP A 97 -4.58 4.59 -21.80
CA ASP A 97 -4.42 5.10 -23.16
C ASP A 97 -5.33 6.32 -23.33
N ARG A 98 -4.70 7.48 -23.50
CA ARG A 98 -5.39 8.76 -23.61
C ARG A 98 -6.21 8.89 -24.89
N SER A 99 -5.81 8.22 -25.95
CA SER A 99 -6.48 8.32 -27.25
C SER A 99 -7.78 7.53 -27.32
N THR A 100 -7.81 6.36 -26.69
CA THR A 100 -8.97 5.43 -26.76
C THR A 100 -9.77 5.41 -25.46
N GLY A 101 -9.20 5.86 -24.33
CA GLY A 101 -9.78 5.72 -23.01
C GLY A 101 -9.65 4.32 -22.41
N LYS A 102 -8.94 3.41 -23.09
CA LYS A 102 -8.71 2.05 -22.60
C LYS A 102 -7.78 2.08 -21.38
N THR A 103 -8.22 1.49 -20.31
CA THR A 103 -7.50 1.48 -19.05
C THR A 103 -7.28 0.05 -18.59
N HIS A 104 -6.02 -0.33 -18.41
CA HIS A 104 -5.63 -1.61 -17.84
C HIS A 104 -5.32 -1.46 -16.36
N LEU A 105 -6.00 -2.24 -15.53
CA LEU A 105 -5.85 -2.26 -14.08
C LEU A 105 -5.18 -3.57 -13.67
N ARG A 106 -4.08 -3.46 -12.96
CA ARG A 106 -3.39 -4.59 -12.35
C ARG A 106 -3.36 -4.40 -10.84
N ALA A 107 -4.28 -5.02 -10.14
CA ALA A 107 -4.35 -5.00 -8.70
C ALA A 107 -3.48 -6.10 -8.09
N SER A 108 -2.68 -5.74 -7.13
CA SER A 108 -1.85 -6.64 -6.35
C SER A 108 -2.23 -6.50 -4.88
N ASP A 109 -2.68 -7.59 -4.27
CA ASP A 109 -3.10 -7.61 -2.88
C ASP A 109 -2.26 -8.63 -2.11
N THR A 110 -1.64 -8.18 -1.03
CA THR A 110 -0.84 -9.01 -0.12
C THR A 110 -1.57 -9.31 1.18
N GLY A 111 -2.77 -8.76 1.36
CA GLY A 111 -3.60 -8.95 2.53
C GLY A 111 -2.96 -8.47 3.84
N PHE A 112 -3.48 -8.97 4.95
CA PHE A 112 -3.00 -8.61 6.29
C PHE A 112 -1.51 -8.88 6.51
N TRP A 113 -0.99 -9.98 5.98
CA TRP A 113 0.42 -10.35 6.10
C TRP A 113 1.35 -9.36 5.40
N GLY A 114 0.92 -8.80 4.28
CA GLY A 114 1.66 -7.75 3.59
C GLY A 114 1.73 -6.45 4.39
N VAL A 115 0.64 -6.09 5.09
CA VAL A 115 0.62 -4.93 6.00
C VAL A 115 1.61 -5.14 7.14
N LEU A 116 1.59 -6.33 7.76
CA LEU A 116 2.49 -6.66 8.86
C LEU A 116 3.96 -6.61 8.46
N ASN A 117 4.29 -7.15 7.27
CA ASN A 117 5.63 -7.10 6.72
C ASN A 117 6.09 -5.65 6.42
N ARG A 118 5.18 -4.81 5.95
CA ARG A 118 5.45 -3.39 5.69
C ARG A 118 5.74 -2.59 6.95
N LEU A 119 5.04 -2.87 8.05
CA LEU A 119 5.30 -2.23 9.35
C LEU A 119 6.73 -2.49 9.83
N HIS A 120 7.29 -3.64 9.50
CA HIS A 120 8.67 -3.99 9.87
C HIS A 120 9.73 -3.23 9.05
N HIS A 121 9.38 -2.81 7.83
CA HIS A 121 10.27 -2.08 6.91
C HIS A 121 10.08 -0.56 6.93
N PHE A 122 9.34 -0.03 7.90
CA PHE A 122 9.03 1.42 7.98
C PHE A 122 10.24 2.31 8.34
N HIS A 123 11.44 1.89 7.97
CA HIS A 123 12.66 2.69 8.08
C HIS A 123 12.92 3.57 6.84
N GLY A 124 11.99 3.64 5.91
CA GLY A 124 12.28 4.09 4.54
C GLY A 124 11.84 5.49 4.15
N LEU A 125 11.38 6.34 5.04
CA LEU A 125 11.03 7.72 4.64
C LEU A 125 12.23 8.67 4.52
N HIS A 126 13.45 8.19 4.81
CA HIS A 126 14.63 9.07 4.84
C HIS A 126 15.51 9.05 3.59
N ASN A 127 15.16 8.28 2.56
CA ASN A 127 16.11 8.10 1.44
C ASN A 127 15.57 8.46 0.07
N GLN A 128 14.60 9.33 -0.05
CA GLN A 128 14.18 9.85 -1.35
C GLN A 128 14.78 11.23 -1.71
N THR A 129 15.69 11.74 -0.93
CA THR A 129 16.40 12.98 -1.23
C THR A 129 17.78 12.77 -1.85
N GLY A 130 18.11 11.60 -2.34
CA GLY A 130 19.47 11.21 -2.73
C GLY A 130 19.68 10.85 -4.19
N VAL A 131 18.83 11.21 -5.14
CA VAL A 131 19.21 11.15 -6.56
C VAL A 131 19.11 12.53 -7.17
N ARG A 132 20.12 13.30 -6.86
CA ARG A 132 20.48 14.46 -7.63
C ARG A 132 21.87 14.23 -8.18
N ASN A 133 21.96 14.24 -9.50
CA ASN A 133 23.16 14.53 -10.29
C ASN A 133 24.13 13.36 -10.45
N LEU A 134 24.37 12.95 -11.63
CA LEU A 134 25.06 13.73 -12.68
C LEU A 134 24.68 13.18 -14.04
#